data_b5a2d3a458ca3cfd35c5fefa6d4f20e0
#
_entry.id   b5a2d3a458ca3cfd35c5fefa6d4f20e0
#
_cell.length_a   1.000
_cell.length_b   1.000
_cell.length_c   1.000
_cell.angle_alpha   90.00
_cell.angle_beta   90.00
_cell.angle_gamma   90.00
#
_symmetry.space_group_name_H-M   'P 1'
#
loop_
_entity.id
_entity.type
_entity.pdbx_description
1 polymer ?
#
loop_
_entity_poly.entity_id
_entity_poly.type
_entity_poly.pdbx_seq_one_letter_code
_entity_poly.pdbx_strand_id
1 'polypeptide(L)'
;MKRTNTAKWVESANRWQINVQKDGVRKTFTSAKPGRTGQREANAKADEWLEKGIQNRKQTVAEAYVQYMARQMKISSEGNWKPMQGRYNKWIAPRIGDTRLTSLTEQAVQDILDDAFAAGRSKKTIKNIAGDLRSFFKFCRRSGWTTFEPEELHVPEGARFKERTILQPTDIITLLNVDTTLSRGHRVFDKYIHYYRLAVFTGMRPGELLGLEWGDIEGGVARLKRSVNIYGKESRGKNENAPRAVILSARSLEELDAQKDLTGMCQRVFPQVEERNIRRAWQRYCAANGITQCTLYELRHTFVSIAANLPTGQLKQVIGHSQNMDTYGVYAHVINGQDKVIAENIEGIFDAAIAAGKSTQ
;
A
#
# COMPACT_ATOMS: atom_id res chain seq x y z
N MET A 1 24.34 34.78 4.20
CA MET A 1 24.75 35.86 3.24
C MET A 1 24.23 37.17 3.79
N LYS A 2 25.07 38.23 3.90
CA LYS A 2 24.59 39.53 4.37
C LYS A 2 24.02 40.33 3.18
N ARG A 3 22.96 41.10 3.37
CA ARG A 3 22.44 41.98 2.34
C ARG A 3 23.44 43.08 2.01
N THR A 4 23.43 43.53 0.77
CA THR A 4 24.30 44.61 0.25
C THR A 4 23.57 45.95 0.11
N ASN A 5 22.24 45.94 0.32
CA ASN A 5 21.37 47.13 0.18
C ASN A 5 20.42 47.29 1.38
N THR A 6 19.74 48.40 1.44
CA THR A 6 18.77 48.74 2.50
C THR A 6 17.41 49.11 1.88
N ALA A 7 16.34 48.88 2.64
CA ALA A 7 14.99 49.23 2.20
C ALA A 7 14.89 50.71 1.92
N LYS A 8 14.25 51.07 0.80
CA LYS A 8 13.93 52.43 0.37
C LYS A 8 12.43 52.65 0.50
N TRP A 9 12.03 53.87 0.84
CA TRP A 9 10.64 54.24 0.84
C TRP A 9 10.15 54.42 -0.59
N VAL A 10 9.02 53.83 -0.92
CA VAL A 10 8.37 53.94 -2.22
C VAL A 10 7.09 54.73 -2.03
N GLU A 11 7.13 56.02 -2.40
CA GLU A 11 6.00 56.97 -2.17
C GLU A 11 4.73 56.52 -2.88
N SER A 12 4.83 56.07 -4.14
CA SER A 12 3.69 55.61 -4.92
C SER A 12 2.97 54.43 -4.30
N ALA A 13 3.64 53.65 -3.44
CA ALA A 13 3.09 52.47 -2.78
C ALA A 13 2.96 52.63 -1.24
N ASN A 14 3.33 53.78 -0.72
CA ASN A 14 3.31 54.15 0.70
C ASN A 14 3.90 53.05 1.62
N ARG A 15 5.10 52.56 1.25
CA ARG A 15 5.74 51.48 1.97
C ARG A 15 7.25 51.46 1.79
N TRP A 16 7.96 50.88 2.77
CA TRP A 16 9.34 50.52 2.63
C TRP A 16 9.45 49.26 1.77
N GLN A 17 10.41 49.23 0.85
CA GLN A 17 10.67 48.09 -0.04
C GLN A 17 12.14 47.83 -0.19
N ILE A 18 12.53 46.54 -0.14
CA ILE A 18 13.85 46.07 -0.43
C ILE A 18 13.77 44.84 -1.35
N ASN A 19 14.59 44.85 -2.39
CA ASN A 19 14.75 43.73 -3.28
C ASN A 19 16.10 43.06 -2.94
N VAL A 20 16.07 41.78 -2.66
CA VAL A 20 17.26 40.96 -2.42
C VAL A 20 17.28 39.79 -3.38
N GLN A 21 18.47 39.36 -3.76
CA GLN A 21 18.65 38.24 -4.64
C GLN A 21 19.53 37.20 -3.95
N LYS A 22 19.11 35.96 -4.00
CA LYS A 22 19.85 34.82 -3.50
C LYS A 22 19.59 33.62 -4.41
N ASP A 23 20.65 32.94 -4.82
CA ASP A 23 20.55 31.70 -5.60
C ASP A 23 19.78 31.84 -6.93
N GLY A 24 19.93 33.01 -7.59
CA GLY A 24 19.20 33.33 -8.80
C GLY A 24 17.74 33.84 -8.56
N VAL A 25 17.21 33.67 -7.36
CA VAL A 25 15.85 34.10 -7.01
C VAL A 25 15.88 35.51 -6.46
N ARG A 26 15.13 36.42 -7.10
CA ARG A 26 14.89 37.79 -6.61
C ARG A 26 13.61 37.84 -5.80
N LYS A 27 13.67 38.38 -4.56
CA LYS A 27 12.51 38.52 -3.69
C LYS A 27 12.40 39.94 -3.14
N THR A 28 11.17 40.43 -3.04
CA THR A 28 10.85 41.76 -2.55
C THR A 28 10.23 41.65 -1.16
N PHE A 29 10.75 42.39 -0.20
CA PHE A 29 10.17 42.52 1.15
C PHE A 29 9.71 43.92 1.39
N THR A 30 8.59 44.07 2.10
CA THR A 30 7.94 45.34 2.31
C THR A 30 7.48 45.55 3.76
N SER A 31 7.38 46.78 4.18
CA SER A 31 6.69 47.21 5.41
C SER A 31 5.92 48.50 5.16
N ALA A 32 4.65 48.57 5.56
CA ALA A 32 3.81 49.73 5.46
C ALA A 32 3.99 50.70 6.64
N LYS A 33 4.79 50.34 7.66
CA LYS A 33 5.01 51.23 8.82
C LYS A 33 5.89 52.41 8.40
N PRO A 34 5.52 53.63 8.74
CA PRO A 34 6.32 54.82 8.43
C PRO A 34 7.60 54.89 9.27
N GLY A 35 8.59 55.67 8.80
CA GLY A 35 9.81 55.96 9.53
C GLY A 35 10.80 54.78 9.66
N ARG A 36 11.78 54.92 10.54
CA ARG A 36 12.87 53.96 10.74
C ARG A 36 12.41 52.58 11.17
N THR A 37 11.27 52.46 11.86
CA THR A 37 10.71 51.17 12.31
C THR A 37 10.29 50.31 11.13
N GLY A 38 9.61 50.89 10.13
CA GLY A 38 9.23 50.16 8.92
C GLY A 38 10.42 49.76 8.06
N GLN A 39 11.43 50.66 7.98
CA GLN A 39 12.67 50.34 7.28
C GLN A 39 13.39 49.12 7.93
N ARG A 40 13.48 49.13 9.27
CA ARG A 40 14.07 48.01 10.04
C ARG A 40 13.30 46.71 9.82
N GLU A 41 11.97 46.77 9.82
CA GLU A 41 11.12 45.58 9.62
C GLU A 41 11.30 44.98 8.20
N ALA A 42 11.31 45.81 7.16
CA ALA A 42 11.56 45.35 5.79
C ALA A 42 12.96 44.74 5.64
N ASN A 43 13.98 45.40 6.25
CA ASN A 43 15.33 44.90 6.27
C ASN A 43 15.44 43.56 7.05
N ALA A 44 14.81 43.45 8.22
CA ALA A 44 14.83 42.23 9.02
C ALA A 44 14.20 41.04 8.29
N LYS A 45 13.07 41.24 7.58
CA LYS A 45 12.46 40.25 6.72
C LYS A 45 13.40 39.77 5.60
N ALA A 46 14.14 40.70 5.02
CA ALA A 46 15.11 40.39 3.98
C ALA A 46 16.33 39.62 4.55
N ASP A 47 16.84 40.06 5.72
CA ASP A 47 17.95 39.41 6.41
C ASP A 47 17.55 37.96 6.83
N GLU A 48 16.35 37.81 7.42
CA GLU A 48 15.82 36.47 7.79
C GLU A 48 15.71 35.54 6.57
N TRP A 49 15.24 36.06 5.43
CA TRP A 49 15.20 35.26 4.20
C TRP A 49 16.57 34.94 3.65
N LEU A 50 17.53 35.86 3.72
CA LEU A 50 18.93 35.63 3.32
C LEU A 50 19.63 34.64 4.23
N GLU A 51 19.34 34.62 5.53
CA GLU A 51 19.88 33.67 6.51
C GLU A 51 19.22 32.30 6.41
N LYS A 52 17.90 32.25 6.24
CA LYS A 52 17.13 31.02 6.05
C LYS A 52 17.31 30.34 4.70
N GLY A 53 18.16 30.89 3.83
CA GLY A 53 18.42 30.30 2.54
C GLY A 53 18.83 28.85 2.61
N ILE A 54 18.78 28.17 1.46
CA ILE A 54 19.07 26.75 1.31
C ILE A 54 20.22 26.35 2.22
N GLN A 55 19.87 25.74 3.34
CA GLN A 55 20.86 25.15 4.24
C GLN A 55 21.51 23.98 3.49
N ASN A 56 22.83 23.97 3.48
CA ASN A 56 23.57 22.85 2.92
C ASN A 56 23.55 22.72 1.38
N ARG A 57 23.89 23.79 0.66
CA ARG A 57 23.97 23.83 -0.83
C ARG A 57 24.79 22.72 -1.49
N LYS A 58 25.67 22.04 -0.73
CA LYS A 58 26.52 20.96 -1.22
C LYS A 58 25.86 19.59 -1.09
N GLN A 59 24.72 19.50 -0.39
CA GLN A 59 24.06 18.24 -0.09
C GLN A 59 23.59 17.54 -1.36
N THR A 60 23.98 16.28 -1.50
CA THR A 60 23.55 15.40 -2.59
C THR A 60 22.18 14.79 -2.29
N VAL A 61 21.54 14.23 -3.32
CA VAL A 61 20.31 13.47 -3.16
C VAL A 61 20.51 12.26 -2.24
N ALA A 62 21.63 11.56 -2.36
CA ALA A 62 21.95 10.40 -1.54
C ALA A 62 22.06 10.76 -0.04
N GLU A 63 22.77 11.83 0.29
CA GLU A 63 22.92 12.31 1.67
C GLU A 63 21.58 12.74 2.27
N ALA A 64 20.76 13.45 1.48
CA ALA A 64 19.42 13.85 1.89
C ALA A 64 18.48 12.65 2.07
N TYR A 65 18.62 11.64 1.19
CA TYR A 65 17.79 10.45 1.25
C TYR A 65 18.04 9.61 2.51
N VAL A 66 19.28 9.55 3.00
CA VAL A 66 19.60 8.88 4.29
C VAL A 66 18.77 9.50 5.42
N GLN A 67 18.69 10.83 5.49
CA GLN A 67 17.92 11.51 6.53
C GLN A 67 16.40 11.32 6.33
N TYR A 68 15.94 11.34 5.09
CA TYR A 68 14.55 11.02 4.76
C TYR A 68 14.17 9.62 5.20
N MET A 69 14.99 8.62 4.90
CA MET A 69 14.76 7.24 5.30
C MET A 69 14.80 7.04 6.81
N ALA A 70 15.73 7.70 7.52
CA ALA A 70 15.76 7.67 8.98
C ALA A 70 14.43 8.16 9.59
N ARG A 71 13.80 9.17 8.97
CA ARG A 71 12.46 9.61 9.35
C ARG A 71 11.39 8.59 8.99
N GLN A 72 11.41 8.06 7.75
CA GLN A 72 10.40 7.10 7.28
C GLN A 72 10.37 5.83 8.14
N MET A 73 11.52 5.34 8.57
CA MET A 73 11.64 4.19 9.47
C MET A 73 10.97 4.43 10.84
N LYS A 74 10.92 5.69 11.30
CA LYS A 74 10.25 6.05 12.57
C LYS A 74 8.73 6.19 12.45
N ILE A 75 8.24 6.62 11.29
CA ILE A 75 6.82 7.01 11.11
C ILE A 75 6.00 6.04 10.26
N SER A 76 6.64 5.06 9.62
CA SER A 76 5.95 4.11 8.75
C SER A 76 6.37 2.66 9.01
N SER A 77 5.51 1.72 8.60
CA SER A 77 5.77 0.29 8.75
C SER A 77 6.87 -0.20 7.80
N GLU A 78 7.51 -1.32 8.12
CA GLU A 78 8.48 -1.99 7.24
C GLU A 78 7.93 -2.31 5.86
N GLY A 79 6.65 -2.65 5.77
CA GLY A 79 5.96 -2.89 4.50
C GLY A 79 5.88 -1.66 3.60
N ASN A 80 6.05 -0.45 4.15
CA ASN A 80 6.06 0.80 3.38
C ASN A 80 7.49 1.25 3.05
N TRP A 81 8.37 1.37 4.06
CA TRP A 81 9.69 1.94 3.82
C TRP A 81 10.67 0.99 3.12
N LYS A 82 10.62 -0.33 3.34
CA LYS A 82 11.51 -1.29 2.64
C LYS A 82 11.31 -1.29 1.12
N PRO A 83 10.08 -1.36 0.57
CA PRO A 83 9.88 -1.21 -0.87
C PRO A 83 10.30 0.16 -1.42
N MET A 84 10.12 1.24 -0.65
CA MET A 84 10.59 2.58 -1.00
C MET A 84 12.13 2.60 -1.13
N GLN A 85 12.85 2.06 -0.15
CA GLN A 85 14.31 1.91 -0.20
C GLN A 85 14.75 1.08 -1.41
N GLY A 86 14.04 -0.02 -1.71
CA GLY A 86 14.34 -0.84 -2.88
C GLY A 86 14.17 -0.09 -4.20
N ARG A 87 13.13 0.74 -4.34
CA ARG A 87 12.92 1.58 -5.53
C ARG A 87 13.99 2.67 -5.64
N TYR A 88 14.35 3.30 -4.53
CA TYR A 88 15.43 4.28 -4.48
C TYR A 88 16.74 3.67 -4.98
N ASN A 89 17.18 2.56 -4.38
CA ASN A 89 18.45 1.92 -4.73
C ASN A 89 18.51 1.49 -6.21
N LYS A 90 17.36 1.04 -6.75
CA LYS A 90 17.30 0.52 -8.11
C LYS A 90 17.14 1.59 -9.18
N TRP A 91 16.36 2.64 -8.91
CA TRP A 91 15.93 3.58 -9.94
C TRP A 91 16.42 5.00 -9.71
N ILE A 92 16.43 5.48 -8.46
CA ILE A 92 16.68 6.88 -8.14
C ILE A 92 18.16 7.13 -7.91
N ALA A 93 18.79 6.35 -7.04
CA ALA A 93 20.20 6.54 -6.69
C ALA A 93 21.15 6.46 -7.89
N PRO A 94 21.03 5.51 -8.85
CA PRO A 94 21.94 5.42 -9.98
C PRO A 94 21.87 6.64 -10.92
N ARG A 95 20.73 7.35 -10.96
CA ARG A 95 20.53 8.49 -11.86
C ARG A 95 20.91 9.83 -11.23
N ILE A 96 20.43 10.07 -10.02
CA ILE A 96 20.53 11.38 -9.36
C ILE A 96 21.18 11.34 -7.98
N GLY A 97 21.63 10.17 -7.48
CA GLY A 97 22.16 10.03 -6.13
C GLY A 97 23.28 11.01 -5.80
N ASP A 98 24.24 11.16 -6.70
CA ASP A 98 25.41 12.03 -6.53
C ASP A 98 25.14 13.49 -6.95
N THR A 99 23.95 13.76 -7.49
CA THR A 99 23.55 15.10 -7.92
C THR A 99 23.23 15.97 -6.70
N ARG A 100 23.70 17.22 -6.70
CA ARG A 100 23.34 18.19 -5.66
C ARG A 100 21.86 18.55 -5.76
N LEU A 101 21.19 18.67 -4.63
CA LEU A 101 19.77 19.06 -4.58
C LEU A 101 19.46 20.38 -5.30
N THR A 102 20.44 21.29 -5.36
CA THR A 102 20.32 22.60 -6.03
C THR A 102 20.56 22.55 -7.53
N SER A 103 21.05 21.45 -8.06
CA SER A 103 21.40 21.28 -9.50
C SER A 103 20.43 20.32 -10.21
N LEU A 104 19.37 19.89 -9.53
CA LEU A 104 18.39 19.00 -10.11
C LEU A 104 17.54 19.72 -11.17
N THR A 105 17.25 18.99 -12.23
CA THR A 105 16.34 19.40 -13.30
C THR A 105 15.14 18.45 -13.35
N GLU A 106 14.01 18.94 -13.86
CA GLU A 106 12.83 18.09 -14.05
C GLU A 106 13.10 16.93 -14.98
N GLN A 107 13.86 17.17 -16.06
CA GLN A 107 14.24 16.13 -17.01
C GLN A 107 15.02 14.99 -16.34
N ALA A 108 15.99 15.30 -15.47
CA ALA A 108 16.75 14.27 -14.76
C ALA A 108 15.87 13.40 -13.84
N VAL A 109 14.81 13.97 -13.30
CA VAL A 109 13.84 13.24 -12.47
C VAL A 109 12.84 12.46 -13.33
N GLN A 110 12.42 13.01 -14.48
CA GLN A 110 11.55 12.35 -15.44
C GLN A 110 12.25 11.11 -16.05
N ASP A 111 13.53 11.23 -16.41
CA ASP A 111 14.33 10.12 -16.97
C ASP A 111 14.29 8.86 -16.09
N ILE A 112 14.14 9.01 -14.76
CA ILE A 112 13.98 7.87 -13.85
C ILE A 112 12.72 7.07 -14.15
N LEU A 113 11.61 7.74 -14.47
CA LEU A 113 10.34 7.11 -14.80
C LEU A 113 10.41 6.46 -16.19
N ASP A 114 11.09 7.13 -17.12
CA ASP A 114 11.27 6.67 -18.49
C ASP A 114 12.16 5.42 -18.54
N ASP A 115 13.23 5.38 -17.74
CA ASP A 115 14.06 4.18 -17.56
C ASP A 115 13.26 3.01 -16.97
N ALA A 116 12.43 3.28 -15.96
CA ALA A 116 11.56 2.25 -15.39
C ALA A 116 10.55 1.73 -16.42
N PHE A 117 10.04 2.61 -17.28
CA PHE A 117 9.16 2.24 -18.38
C PHE A 117 9.90 1.42 -19.43
N ALA A 118 11.05 1.87 -19.91
CA ALA A 118 11.89 1.14 -20.86
C ALA A 118 12.29 -0.26 -20.35
N ALA A 119 12.49 -0.40 -19.04
CA ALA A 119 12.71 -1.69 -18.39
C ALA A 119 11.43 -2.53 -18.21
N GLY A 120 10.32 -2.15 -18.82
CA GLY A 120 9.05 -2.90 -18.83
C GLY A 120 8.34 -2.94 -17.47
N ARG A 121 8.56 -1.96 -16.58
CA ARG A 121 7.88 -1.92 -15.28
C ARG A 121 6.40 -1.57 -15.45
N SER A 122 5.57 -2.14 -14.56
CA SER A 122 4.13 -1.87 -14.58
C SER A 122 3.83 -0.40 -14.24
N LYS A 123 2.72 0.11 -14.77
CA LYS A 123 2.19 1.45 -14.47
C LYS A 123 2.12 1.73 -12.95
N LYS A 124 1.76 0.71 -12.16
CA LYS A 124 1.74 0.81 -10.70
C LYS A 124 3.12 1.05 -10.09
N THR A 125 4.15 0.35 -10.60
CA THR A 125 5.53 0.52 -10.13
C THR A 125 6.05 1.93 -10.45
N ILE A 126 5.79 2.42 -11.67
CA ILE A 126 6.21 3.76 -12.11
C ILE A 126 5.50 4.83 -11.28
N LYS A 127 4.18 4.70 -11.06
CA LYS A 127 3.43 5.60 -10.15
C LYS A 127 3.98 5.60 -8.72
N ASN A 128 4.44 4.45 -8.22
CA ASN A 128 5.04 4.39 -6.90
C ASN A 128 6.39 5.13 -6.85
N ILE A 129 7.24 5.00 -7.89
CA ILE A 129 8.50 5.75 -8.00
C ILE A 129 8.21 7.26 -8.03
N ALA A 130 7.25 7.71 -8.84
CA ALA A 130 6.83 9.11 -8.89
C ALA A 130 6.33 9.61 -7.53
N GLY A 131 5.56 8.79 -6.81
CA GLY A 131 5.08 9.10 -5.46
C GLY A 131 6.21 9.24 -4.44
N ASP A 132 7.20 8.35 -4.52
CA ASP A 132 8.40 8.39 -3.66
C ASP A 132 9.21 9.67 -3.91
N LEU A 133 9.42 10.03 -5.18
CA LEU A 133 10.13 11.25 -5.58
C LEU A 133 9.41 12.51 -5.06
N ARG A 134 8.09 12.62 -5.26
CA ARG A 134 7.30 13.75 -4.74
C ARG A 134 7.39 13.87 -3.23
N SER A 135 7.27 12.75 -2.52
CA SER A 135 7.38 12.71 -1.05
C SER A 135 8.77 13.10 -0.55
N PHE A 136 9.80 12.63 -1.21
CA PHE A 136 11.19 12.95 -0.90
C PHE A 136 11.48 14.43 -1.12
N PHE A 137 11.16 14.99 -2.29
CA PHE A 137 11.38 16.41 -2.55
C PHE A 137 10.53 17.33 -1.67
N LYS A 138 9.31 16.91 -1.33
CA LYS A 138 8.50 17.63 -0.31
C LYS A 138 9.19 17.66 1.04
N PHE A 139 9.85 16.58 1.44
CA PHE A 139 10.64 16.54 2.66
C PHE A 139 11.86 17.48 2.56
N CYS A 140 12.63 17.45 1.46
CA CYS A 140 13.78 18.31 1.24
C CYS A 140 13.41 19.80 1.29
N ARG A 141 12.28 20.19 0.67
CA ARG A 141 11.77 21.57 0.72
C ARG A 141 11.39 22.01 2.13
N ARG A 142 10.70 21.15 2.88
CA ARG A 142 10.35 21.41 4.28
C ARG A 142 11.55 21.55 5.19
N SER A 143 12.63 20.86 4.86
CA SER A 143 13.91 20.95 5.56
C SER A 143 14.76 22.17 5.13
N GLY A 144 14.32 22.94 4.15
CA GLY A 144 15.05 24.10 3.64
C GLY A 144 16.30 23.77 2.81
N TRP A 145 16.39 22.53 2.27
CA TRP A 145 17.58 22.09 1.52
C TRP A 145 17.50 22.39 0.04
N THR A 146 16.32 22.57 -0.50
CA THR A 146 16.07 22.91 -1.89
C THR A 146 14.74 23.64 -2.04
N THR A 147 14.60 24.36 -3.15
CA THR A 147 13.30 24.88 -3.62
C THR A 147 12.74 24.05 -4.75
N PHE A 148 13.49 23.04 -5.23
CA PHE A 148 13.09 22.20 -6.34
C PHE A 148 11.82 21.42 -6.02
N GLU A 149 10.84 21.54 -6.90
CA GLU A 149 9.59 20.79 -6.89
C GLU A 149 9.37 20.20 -8.29
N PRO A 150 9.34 18.87 -8.43
CA PRO A 150 8.94 18.30 -9.70
C PRO A 150 7.45 18.57 -9.94
N GLU A 151 7.13 19.47 -10.88
CA GLU A 151 5.76 19.92 -11.12
C GLU A 151 4.93 18.82 -11.77
N GLU A 152 5.38 18.27 -12.89
CA GLU A 152 4.65 17.21 -13.61
C GLU A 152 5.53 15.99 -13.90
N LEU A 153 5.49 14.99 -13.01
CA LEU A 153 6.06 13.67 -13.32
C LEU A 153 5.06 12.88 -14.15
N HIS A 154 5.37 12.72 -15.43
CA HIS A 154 4.54 12.00 -16.38
C HIS A 154 4.79 10.49 -16.32
N VAL A 155 3.72 9.71 -16.20
CA VAL A 155 3.77 8.25 -16.28
C VAL A 155 3.38 7.84 -17.70
N PRO A 156 4.29 7.22 -18.49
CA PRO A 156 4.02 6.88 -19.88
C PRO A 156 2.71 6.09 -20.05
N GLU A 157 1.89 6.48 -21.01
CA GLU A 157 0.55 5.90 -21.24
C GLU A 157 0.63 4.41 -21.59
N GLY A 158 1.64 4.00 -22.37
CA GLY A 158 1.90 2.61 -22.74
C GLY A 158 2.40 1.71 -21.60
N ALA A 159 2.51 2.23 -20.37
CA ALA A 159 2.95 1.41 -19.23
C ALA A 159 1.94 0.30 -18.91
N ARG A 160 2.43 -0.94 -18.87
CA ARG A 160 1.62 -2.15 -18.69
C ARG A 160 0.76 -2.09 -17.43
N PHE A 161 -0.52 -2.34 -17.60
CA PHE A 161 -1.41 -2.66 -16.49
C PHE A 161 -1.36 -4.17 -16.28
N LYS A 162 -1.06 -4.60 -15.04
CA LYS A 162 -1.14 -6.03 -14.72
C LYS A 162 -2.58 -6.34 -14.35
N GLU A 163 -3.27 -7.08 -15.18
CA GLU A 163 -4.58 -7.63 -14.85
C GLU A 163 -4.46 -8.59 -13.66
N ARG A 164 -5.54 -8.69 -12.92
CA ARG A 164 -5.61 -9.62 -11.79
C ARG A 164 -6.11 -10.96 -12.29
N THR A 165 -5.45 -11.99 -11.85
CA THR A 165 -5.83 -13.37 -12.16
C THR A 165 -6.73 -13.88 -11.05
N ILE A 166 -7.84 -14.52 -11.41
CA ILE A 166 -8.74 -15.20 -10.47
C ILE A 166 -8.82 -16.69 -10.83
N LEU A 167 -9.12 -17.52 -9.85
CA LEU A 167 -9.42 -18.93 -10.08
C LEU A 167 -10.76 -19.04 -10.82
N GLN A 168 -10.77 -19.92 -11.83
CA GLN A 168 -11.98 -20.28 -12.54
C GLN A 168 -12.73 -21.39 -11.79
N PRO A 169 -14.03 -21.65 -12.08
CA PRO A 169 -14.79 -22.71 -11.42
C PRO A 169 -14.10 -24.08 -11.45
N THR A 170 -13.44 -24.45 -12.55
CA THR A 170 -12.65 -25.69 -12.67
C THR A 170 -11.45 -25.73 -11.73
N ASP A 171 -10.76 -24.60 -11.53
CA ASP A 171 -9.67 -24.48 -10.58
C ASP A 171 -10.15 -24.71 -9.14
N ILE A 172 -11.34 -24.16 -8.82
CA ILE A 172 -11.98 -24.28 -7.50
C ILE A 172 -12.36 -25.75 -7.24
N ILE A 173 -12.94 -26.44 -8.21
CA ILE A 173 -13.24 -27.88 -8.12
C ILE A 173 -11.98 -28.69 -7.82
N THR A 174 -10.89 -28.40 -8.54
CA THR A 174 -9.60 -29.04 -8.31
C THR A 174 -9.07 -28.76 -6.90
N LEU A 175 -9.14 -27.48 -6.46
CA LEU A 175 -8.72 -27.07 -5.11
C LEU A 175 -9.52 -27.80 -4.01
N LEU A 176 -10.80 -28.09 -4.24
CA LEU A 176 -11.66 -28.79 -3.29
C LEU A 176 -11.37 -30.29 -3.21
N ASN A 177 -11.01 -30.89 -4.34
CA ASN A 177 -10.91 -32.35 -4.45
C ASN A 177 -9.47 -32.89 -4.28
N VAL A 178 -8.46 -32.03 -4.30
CA VAL A 178 -7.06 -32.45 -4.27
C VAL A 178 -6.32 -31.85 -3.08
N ASP A 179 -5.88 -32.71 -2.16
CA ASP A 179 -5.17 -32.30 -0.94
C ASP A 179 -3.65 -32.43 -1.07
N THR A 180 -3.16 -32.83 -2.23
CA THR A 180 -1.75 -33.20 -2.42
C THR A 180 -1.04 -32.24 -3.38
N THR A 181 0.25 -32.07 -3.16
CA THR A 181 1.18 -31.37 -4.04
C THR A 181 2.35 -32.26 -4.42
N LEU A 182 3.20 -31.81 -5.36
CA LEU A 182 4.44 -32.50 -5.69
C LEU A 182 5.61 -32.01 -4.85
N SER A 183 6.31 -32.93 -4.20
CA SER A 183 7.58 -32.67 -3.51
C SER A 183 8.61 -33.68 -3.90
N ARG A 184 9.73 -33.27 -4.49
CA ARG A 184 10.81 -34.15 -4.96
C ARG A 184 10.32 -35.31 -5.87
N GLY A 185 9.33 -35.05 -6.72
CA GLY A 185 8.74 -36.00 -7.63
C GLY A 185 7.65 -36.91 -7.02
N HIS A 186 7.36 -36.80 -5.74
CA HIS A 186 6.34 -37.63 -5.05
C HIS A 186 5.12 -36.76 -4.68
N ARG A 187 3.93 -37.37 -4.74
CA ARG A 187 2.70 -36.77 -4.20
C ARG A 187 2.73 -36.84 -2.67
N VAL A 188 2.57 -35.68 -2.03
CA VAL A 188 2.53 -35.53 -0.58
C VAL A 188 1.35 -34.64 -0.20
N PHE A 189 0.82 -34.82 1.01
CA PHE A 189 -0.21 -33.93 1.56
C PHE A 189 0.31 -32.49 1.62
N ASP A 190 -0.50 -31.52 1.15
CA ASP A 190 -0.15 -30.11 1.25
C ASP A 190 -0.67 -29.55 2.58
N LYS A 191 0.24 -29.33 3.50
CA LYS A 191 -0.09 -28.84 4.85
C LYS A 191 -0.77 -27.46 4.91
N TYR A 192 -0.87 -26.77 3.78
CA TYR A 192 -1.52 -25.46 3.67
C TYR A 192 -2.85 -25.52 2.90
N ILE A 193 -3.35 -26.71 2.59
CA ILE A 193 -4.56 -26.86 1.78
C ILE A 193 -5.74 -26.09 2.39
N HIS A 194 -5.96 -26.23 3.70
CA HIS A 194 -7.03 -25.54 4.42
C HIS A 194 -6.86 -24.00 4.43
N TYR A 195 -5.61 -23.51 4.40
CA TYR A 195 -5.33 -22.08 4.24
C TYR A 195 -5.82 -21.56 2.88
N TYR A 196 -5.55 -22.29 1.79
CA TYR A 196 -5.94 -21.88 0.44
C TYR A 196 -7.46 -21.88 0.28
N ARG A 197 -8.11 -22.94 0.76
CA ARG A 197 -9.58 -23.08 0.73
C ARG A 197 -10.26 -21.99 1.56
N LEU A 198 -9.79 -21.74 2.78
CA LEU A 198 -10.31 -20.67 3.62
C LEU A 198 -10.10 -19.30 2.98
N ALA A 199 -8.97 -19.04 2.32
CA ALA A 199 -8.75 -17.79 1.60
C ALA A 199 -9.78 -17.57 0.49
N VAL A 200 -10.16 -18.63 -0.24
CA VAL A 200 -11.18 -18.60 -1.30
C VAL A 200 -12.59 -18.46 -0.71
N PHE A 201 -12.93 -19.17 0.37
CA PHE A 201 -14.29 -19.17 0.91
C PHE A 201 -14.62 -17.95 1.77
N THR A 202 -13.64 -17.31 2.34
CA THR A 202 -13.84 -16.19 3.28
C THR A 202 -13.44 -14.84 2.72
N GLY A 203 -12.62 -14.82 1.66
CA GLY A 203 -12.03 -13.61 1.13
C GLY A 203 -11.15 -12.85 2.12
N MET A 204 -10.69 -13.48 3.18
CA MET A 204 -9.74 -12.88 4.13
C MET A 204 -8.42 -12.51 3.44
N ARG A 205 -7.77 -11.44 3.89
CA ARG A 205 -6.44 -11.10 3.40
C ARG A 205 -5.42 -12.13 3.90
N PRO A 206 -4.33 -12.40 3.15
CA PRO A 206 -3.30 -13.35 3.60
C PRO A 206 -2.81 -13.11 5.01
N GLY A 207 -2.55 -11.86 5.37
CA GLY A 207 -2.10 -11.52 6.72
C GLY A 207 -3.18 -11.66 7.79
N GLU A 208 -4.46 -11.53 7.46
CA GLU A 208 -5.59 -11.75 8.37
C GLU A 208 -5.71 -13.24 8.73
N LEU A 209 -5.59 -14.12 7.74
CA LEU A 209 -5.55 -15.58 7.97
C LEU A 209 -4.36 -16.00 8.85
N LEU A 210 -3.17 -15.43 8.60
CA LEU A 210 -1.99 -15.69 9.42
C LEU A 210 -2.11 -15.16 10.85
N GLY A 211 -2.92 -14.12 11.05
CA GLY A 211 -3.20 -13.53 12.36
C GLY A 211 -4.37 -14.19 13.10
N LEU A 212 -5.12 -15.08 12.46
CA LEU A 212 -6.33 -15.68 13.04
C LEU A 212 -5.98 -16.67 14.16
N GLU A 213 -6.65 -16.54 15.28
CA GLU A 213 -6.54 -17.43 16.43
C GLU A 213 -7.86 -18.19 16.65
N TRP A 214 -7.77 -19.39 17.24
CA TRP A 214 -8.95 -20.21 17.52
C TRP A 214 -9.96 -19.48 18.41
N GLY A 215 -9.49 -18.68 19.38
CA GLY A 215 -10.32 -17.85 20.24
C GLY A 215 -10.99 -16.65 19.56
N ASP A 216 -10.73 -16.42 18.27
CA ASP A 216 -11.40 -15.39 17.47
C ASP A 216 -12.63 -15.93 16.72
N ILE A 217 -12.84 -17.26 16.78
CA ILE A 217 -13.91 -17.96 16.04
C ILE A 217 -14.98 -18.40 17.00
N GLU A 218 -16.18 -17.85 16.85
CA GLU A 218 -17.33 -18.15 17.71
C GLU A 218 -18.65 -18.02 16.94
N GLY A 219 -19.56 -18.97 17.10
CA GLY A 219 -20.91 -18.90 16.55
C GLY A 219 -20.99 -18.74 15.02
N GLY A 220 -20.04 -19.34 14.27
CA GLY A 220 -19.98 -19.21 12.81
C GLY A 220 -19.41 -17.88 12.31
N VAL A 221 -18.75 -17.12 13.19
CA VAL A 221 -18.16 -15.82 12.88
C VAL A 221 -16.68 -15.78 13.30
N ALA A 222 -15.82 -15.33 12.42
CA ALA A 222 -14.41 -15.06 12.72
C ALA A 222 -14.19 -13.55 12.93
N ARG A 223 -13.73 -13.17 14.13
CA ARG A 223 -13.43 -11.77 14.50
C ARG A 223 -11.98 -11.44 14.21
N LEU A 224 -11.72 -10.72 13.12
CA LEU A 224 -10.37 -10.36 12.70
C LEU A 224 -9.83 -9.22 13.57
N LYS A 225 -8.94 -9.53 14.50
CA LYS A 225 -8.35 -8.56 15.45
C LYS A 225 -6.94 -8.13 15.05
N ARG A 226 -6.26 -8.93 14.22
CA ARG A 226 -4.85 -8.75 13.88
C ARG A 226 -4.52 -9.19 12.46
N SER A 227 -3.38 -8.72 11.97
CA SER A 227 -2.83 -9.11 10.68
C SER A 227 -1.31 -9.27 10.78
N VAL A 228 -0.77 -10.33 10.21
CA VAL A 228 0.68 -10.59 10.15
C VAL A 228 1.18 -10.19 8.77
N ASN A 229 2.21 -9.36 8.72
CA ASN A 229 2.77 -8.91 7.45
C ASN A 229 3.81 -9.92 6.91
N ILE A 230 4.31 -9.68 5.68
CA ILE A 230 5.32 -10.52 5.01
C ILE A 230 6.65 -10.66 5.78
N TYR A 231 6.89 -9.83 6.78
CA TYR A 231 8.06 -9.86 7.67
C TYR A 231 7.77 -10.56 9.01
N GLY A 232 6.60 -11.20 9.14
CA GLY A 232 6.18 -11.88 10.37
C GLY A 232 5.76 -10.93 11.51
N LYS A 233 5.66 -9.64 11.25
CA LYS A 233 5.24 -8.66 12.27
C LYS A 233 3.73 -8.55 12.31
N GLU A 234 3.22 -8.64 13.52
CA GLU A 234 1.81 -8.44 13.83
C GLU A 234 1.44 -6.96 13.87
N SER A 235 0.25 -6.65 13.41
CA SER A 235 -0.36 -5.33 13.50
C SER A 235 -1.88 -5.47 13.68
N ARG A 236 -2.51 -4.44 14.24
CA ARG A 236 -3.98 -4.36 14.32
C ARG A 236 -4.68 -4.17 12.97
N GLY A 237 -3.91 -4.21 11.87
CA GLY A 237 -4.37 -3.96 10.51
C GLY A 237 -4.01 -2.57 9.99
N LYS A 238 -4.17 -2.37 8.68
CA LYS A 238 -3.66 -1.18 7.96
C LYS A 238 -4.51 0.09 8.17
N ASN A 239 -5.76 -0.06 8.61
CA ASN A 239 -6.73 1.03 8.80
C ASN A 239 -7.46 0.82 10.14
N GLU A 240 -8.02 1.89 10.72
CA GLU A 240 -8.87 1.86 11.92
C GLU A 240 -10.09 0.92 11.81
N ASN A 241 -10.53 0.65 10.56
CA ASN A 241 -11.60 -0.30 10.23
C ASN A 241 -11.10 -1.74 10.02
N ALA A 242 -9.89 -2.09 10.45
CA ALA A 242 -9.33 -3.43 10.29
C ALA A 242 -10.02 -4.51 11.15
N PRO A 243 -10.43 -4.24 12.40
CA PRO A 243 -11.23 -5.18 13.16
C PRO A 243 -12.62 -5.34 12.51
N ARG A 244 -12.87 -6.51 11.95
CA ARG A 244 -14.17 -6.84 11.33
C ARG A 244 -14.55 -8.28 11.62
N ALA A 245 -15.83 -8.57 11.56
CA ALA A 245 -16.36 -9.92 11.58
C ALA A 245 -16.43 -10.47 10.15
N VAL A 246 -16.08 -11.73 9.99
CA VAL A 246 -16.26 -12.50 8.76
C VAL A 246 -17.20 -13.65 9.06
N ILE A 247 -18.32 -13.71 8.33
CA ILE A 247 -19.29 -14.78 8.43
C ILE A 247 -18.73 -16.00 7.72
N LEU A 248 -18.77 -17.14 8.37
CA LEU A 248 -18.23 -18.41 7.90
C LEU A 248 -19.37 -19.26 7.31
N SER A 249 -19.23 -19.63 6.04
CA SER A 249 -20.12 -20.61 5.39
C SER A 249 -19.85 -22.01 5.93
N ALA A 250 -20.71 -22.98 5.63
CA ALA A 250 -20.54 -24.38 6.01
C ALA A 250 -19.18 -24.92 5.55
N ARG A 251 -18.78 -24.66 4.30
CA ARG A 251 -17.45 -25.06 3.78
C ARG A 251 -16.30 -24.44 4.56
N SER A 252 -16.43 -23.18 4.97
CA SER A 252 -15.39 -22.54 5.79
C SER A 252 -15.24 -23.20 7.15
N LEU A 253 -16.36 -23.64 7.76
CA LEU A 253 -16.36 -24.34 9.04
C LEU A 253 -15.75 -25.74 8.92
N GLU A 254 -16.09 -26.48 7.86
CA GLU A 254 -15.47 -27.77 7.55
C GLU A 254 -13.95 -27.70 7.42
N GLU A 255 -13.45 -26.69 6.69
CA GLU A 255 -12.00 -26.47 6.53
C GLU A 255 -11.33 -26.06 7.85
N LEU A 256 -12.03 -25.31 8.72
CA LEU A 256 -11.54 -24.98 10.06
C LEU A 256 -11.52 -26.19 10.98
N ASP A 257 -12.52 -27.06 10.93
CA ASP A 257 -12.54 -28.29 11.71
C ASP A 257 -11.40 -29.22 11.31
N ALA A 258 -11.18 -29.42 10.00
CA ALA A 258 -10.03 -30.18 9.50
C ALA A 258 -8.69 -29.56 9.86
N GLN A 259 -8.58 -28.22 9.85
CA GLN A 259 -7.38 -27.52 10.29
C GLN A 259 -7.16 -27.65 11.80
N LYS A 260 -8.21 -27.76 12.59
CA LYS A 260 -8.17 -27.92 14.04
C LYS A 260 -7.52 -29.24 14.44
N ASP A 261 -7.73 -30.30 13.67
CA ASP A 261 -7.06 -31.57 13.88
C ASP A 261 -5.52 -31.45 13.75
N LEU A 262 -5.05 -30.52 12.92
CA LEU A 262 -3.63 -30.27 12.70
C LEU A 262 -3.02 -29.31 13.72
N THR A 263 -3.77 -28.29 14.14
CA THR A 263 -3.21 -27.15 14.90
C THR A 263 -4.07 -26.70 16.07
N GLY A 264 -5.08 -27.45 16.48
CA GLY A 264 -6.00 -27.10 17.58
C GLY A 264 -5.32 -26.89 18.93
N MET A 265 -4.16 -27.50 19.15
CA MET A 265 -3.33 -27.28 20.37
C MET A 265 -2.54 -25.97 20.32
N CYS A 266 -2.50 -25.28 19.19
CA CYS A 266 -1.83 -23.99 19.03
C CYS A 266 -2.82 -22.85 19.28
N GLN A 267 -2.31 -21.68 19.63
CA GLN A 267 -3.15 -20.48 19.75
C GLN A 267 -3.67 -20.00 18.40
N ARG A 268 -2.83 -20.07 17.35
CA ARG A 268 -3.17 -19.64 15.98
C ARG A 268 -3.68 -20.80 15.15
N VAL A 269 -4.63 -20.49 14.27
CA VAL A 269 -5.16 -21.43 13.26
C VAL A 269 -4.03 -21.88 12.33
N PHE A 270 -3.14 -20.96 11.92
CA PHE A 270 -1.97 -21.22 11.09
C PHE A 270 -0.69 -20.79 11.81
N PRO A 271 -0.16 -21.62 12.74
CA PRO A 271 0.99 -21.25 13.57
C PRO A 271 2.30 -21.30 12.77
N GLN A 272 3.26 -20.45 13.17
CA GLN A 272 4.68 -20.45 12.73
C GLN A 272 4.89 -20.43 11.21
N VAL A 273 4.01 -19.77 10.47
CA VAL A 273 4.11 -19.72 9.01
C VAL A 273 4.46 -18.31 8.54
N GLU A 274 5.54 -18.20 7.78
CA GLU A 274 5.85 -17.00 7.03
C GLU A 274 5.04 -16.98 5.73
N GLU A 275 4.41 -15.85 5.40
CA GLU A 275 3.66 -15.69 4.14
C GLU A 275 4.48 -16.11 2.91
N ARG A 276 5.79 -15.88 2.92
CA ARG A 276 6.71 -16.29 1.84
C ARG A 276 6.70 -17.81 1.61
N ASN A 277 6.61 -18.59 2.68
CA ASN A 277 6.60 -20.05 2.59
C ASN A 277 5.27 -20.57 2.04
N ILE A 278 4.15 -20.01 2.49
CA ILE A 278 2.82 -20.33 1.94
C ILE A 278 2.75 -19.94 0.47
N ARG A 279 3.25 -18.77 0.08
CA ARG A 279 3.27 -18.32 -1.31
C ARG A 279 4.04 -19.28 -2.22
N ARG A 280 5.20 -19.79 -1.78
CA ARG A 280 5.96 -20.78 -2.53
C ARG A 280 5.26 -22.13 -2.59
N ALA A 281 4.62 -22.54 -1.50
CA ALA A 281 3.82 -23.77 -1.44
C ALA A 281 2.61 -23.66 -2.37
N TRP A 282 1.88 -22.55 -2.35
CA TRP A 282 0.78 -22.28 -3.26
C TRP A 282 1.19 -22.38 -4.73
N GLN A 283 2.31 -21.77 -5.11
CA GLN A 283 2.82 -21.85 -6.49
C GLN A 283 3.12 -23.30 -6.91
N ARG A 284 3.71 -24.10 -6.01
CA ARG A 284 3.95 -25.55 -6.27
C ARG A 284 2.64 -26.30 -6.39
N TYR A 285 1.69 -26.04 -5.49
CA TYR A 285 0.38 -26.68 -5.49
C TYR A 285 -0.37 -26.40 -6.81
N CYS A 286 -0.41 -25.16 -7.26
CA CYS A 286 -1.02 -24.80 -8.54
C CYS A 286 -0.34 -25.53 -9.71
N ALA A 287 0.99 -25.50 -9.77
CA ALA A 287 1.75 -26.18 -10.83
C ALA A 287 1.53 -27.70 -10.83
N ALA A 288 1.46 -28.33 -9.65
CA ALA A 288 1.27 -29.76 -9.50
C ALA A 288 -0.13 -30.25 -9.90
N ASN A 289 -1.12 -29.37 -9.85
CA ASN A 289 -2.53 -29.71 -10.04
C ASN A 289 -3.20 -29.01 -11.22
N GLY A 290 -2.42 -28.32 -12.07
CA GLY A 290 -2.94 -27.62 -13.26
C GLY A 290 -3.84 -26.44 -12.94
N ILE A 291 -3.76 -25.88 -11.74
CA ILE A 291 -4.55 -24.72 -11.32
C ILE A 291 -3.91 -23.44 -11.87
N THR A 292 -4.73 -22.50 -12.27
CA THR A 292 -4.32 -21.17 -12.72
C THR A 292 -3.40 -20.49 -11.72
N GLN A 293 -2.20 -20.10 -12.17
CA GLN A 293 -1.20 -19.45 -11.33
C GLN A 293 -1.66 -18.05 -10.91
N CYS A 294 -1.97 -17.88 -9.64
CA CYS A 294 -2.33 -16.61 -9.05
C CYS A 294 -1.62 -16.37 -7.71
N THR A 295 -1.67 -15.16 -7.18
CA THR A 295 -1.10 -14.84 -5.87
C THR A 295 -2.08 -15.18 -4.75
N LEU A 296 -1.60 -15.36 -3.51
CA LEU A 296 -2.48 -15.56 -2.34
C LEU A 296 -3.50 -14.42 -2.17
N TYR A 297 -3.14 -13.20 -2.57
CA TYR A 297 -4.06 -12.07 -2.51
C TYR A 297 -5.16 -12.17 -3.58
N GLU A 298 -4.89 -12.80 -4.71
CA GLU A 298 -5.83 -13.04 -5.80
C GLU A 298 -6.88 -14.11 -5.45
N LEU A 299 -6.65 -14.96 -4.43
CA LEU A 299 -7.69 -15.82 -3.86
C LEU A 299 -8.84 -14.99 -3.27
N ARG A 300 -8.52 -13.87 -2.62
CA ARG A 300 -9.55 -12.91 -2.19
C ARG A 300 -10.28 -12.27 -3.38
N HIS A 301 -9.59 -11.99 -4.49
CA HIS A 301 -10.26 -11.48 -5.69
C HIS A 301 -11.18 -12.52 -6.30
N THR A 302 -10.81 -13.80 -6.25
CA THR A 302 -11.67 -14.92 -6.63
C THR A 302 -12.95 -14.92 -5.81
N PHE A 303 -12.84 -14.86 -4.47
CA PHE A 303 -14.01 -14.75 -3.58
C PHE A 303 -14.90 -13.55 -3.96
N VAL A 304 -14.32 -12.36 -4.12
CA VAL A 304 -15.07 -11.14 -4.48
C VAL A 304 -15.79 -11.30 -5.82
N SER A 305 -15.15 -11.93 -6.79
CA SER A 305 -15.74 -12.17 -8.13
C SER A 305 -16.91 -13.16 -8.06
N ILE A 306 -16.78 -14.22 -7.29
CA ILE A 306 -17.89 -15.20 -7.07
C ILE A 306 -19.01 -14.55 -6.28
N ALA A 307 -18.66 -13.78 -5.24
CA ALA A 307 -19.60 -13.09 -4.38
C ALA A 307 -20.25 -11.85 -5.01
N ALA A 308 -19.87 -11.47 -6.24
CA ALA A 308 -20.43 -10.31 -6.94
C ALA A 308 -21.96 -10.39 -7.13
N ASN A 309 -22.51 -11.60 -7.14
CA ASN A 309 -23.94 -11.86 -7.24
C ASN A 309 -24.70 -11.72 -5.90
N LEU A 310 -23.98 -11.54 -4.78
CA LEU A 310 -24.63 -11.23 -3.51
C LEU A 310 -25.24 -9.81 -3.55
N PRO A 311 -26.35 -9.58 -2.83
CA PRO A 311 -26.85 -8.22 -2.64
C PRO A 311 -25.74 -7.28 -2.15
N THR A 312 -25.65 -6.08 -2.73
CA THR A 312 -24.53 -5.14 -2.48
C THR A 312 -24.26 -4.88 -1.00
N GLY A 313 -25.31 -4.86 -0.17
CA GLY A 313 -25.18 -4.71 1.27
C GLY A 313 -24.46 -5.87 1.95
N GLN A 314 -24.79 -7.11 1.58
CA GLN A 314 -24.16 -8.33 2.10
C GLN A 314 -22.72 -8.44 1.63
N LEU A 315 -22.45 -8.17 0.34
CA LEU A 315 -21.11 -8.17 -0.24
C LEU A 315 -20.19 -7.21 0.52
N LYS A 316 -20.65 -6.00 0.83
CA LYS A 316 -19.86 -5.02 1.58
C LYS A 316 -19.54 -5.49 3.00
N GLN A 317 -20.49 -6.08 3.71
CA GLN A 317 -20.29 -6.66 5.04
C GLN A 317 -19.23 -7.76 5.01
N VAL A 318 -19.33 -8.67 4.06
CA VAL A 318 -18.42 -9.82 3.95
C VAL A 318 -17.01 -9.40 3.56
N ILE A 319 -16.85 -8.44 2.62
CA ILE A 319 -15.54 -8.01 2.14
C ILE A 319 -14.87 -7.02 3.10
N GLY A 320 -15.61 -6.28 3.92
CA GLY A 320 -15.09 -5.29 4.86
C GLY A 320 -14.42 -4.11 4.14
N HIS A 321 -15.13 -3.44 3.24
CA HIS A 321 -14.73 -2.15 2.68
C HIS A 321 -15.01 -1.02 3.68
N SER A 322 -14.16 0.02 3.66
CA SER A 322 -14.28 1.16 4.58
C SER A 322 -15.62 1.88 4.43
N GLN A 323 -16.17 2.33 5.54
CA GLN A 323 -17.44 3.07 5.65
C GLN A 323 -17.50 4.36 4.80
N ASN A 324 -16.36 4.88 4.35
CA ASN A 324 -16.26 6.15 3.63
C ASN A 324 -16.68 6.10 2.14
N MET A 325 -17.11 4.94 1.62
CA MET A 325 -17.48 4.84 0.21
C MET A 325 -18.99 4.85 -0.07
N ASP A 326 -19.85 4.82 0.97
CA ASP A 326 -21.30 4.78 0.72
C ASP A 326 -22.13 5.05 1.98
N THR A 327 -23.30 5.66 1.81
CA THR A 327 -24.33 5.92 2.83
C THR A 327 -24.82 4.63 3.52
N TYR A 328 -24.66 3.48 2.85
CA TYR A 328 -25.11 2.19 3.33
C TYR A 328 -24.34 1.69 4.57
N GLY A 329 -23.05 2.01 4.68
CA GLY A 329 -22.22 1.62 5.83
C GLY A 329 -22.55 2.36 7.13
N VAL A 330 -23.28 3.47 7.06
CA VAL A 330 -23.68 4.28 8.22
C VAL A 330 -25.00 3.79 8.84
N TYR A 331 -25.88 3.13 8.05
CA TYR A 331 -27.23 2.74 8.46
C TYR A 331 -27.47 1.23 8.53
N ALA A 332 -26.50 0.40 8.15
CA ALA A 332 -26.65 -1.05 8.25
C ALA A 332 -26.47 -1.52 9.70
N HIS A 333 -27.57 -1.61 10.44
CA HIS A 333 -27.61 -2.28 11.73
C HIS A 333 -27.68 -3.80 11.53
N VAL A 334 -26.97 -4.54 12.37
CA VAL A 334 -27.01 -6.01 12.36
C VAL A 334 -28.38 -6.46 12.85
N ILE A 335 -29.13 -7.19 12.01
CA ILE A 335 -30.37 -7.81 12.36
C ILE A 335 -30.10 -9.22 12.90
N ASN A 336 -30.67 -9.60 14.02
CA ASN A 336 -30.49 -10.93 14.60
C ASN A 336 -30.89 -12.02 13.59
N GLY A 337 -30.00 -13.00 13.35
CA GLY A 337 -30.19 -14.08 12.38
C GLY A 337 -29.75 -13.76 10.96
N GLN A 338 -29.38 -12.52 10.63
CA GLN A 338 -28.88 -12.15 9.31
C GLN A 338 -27.59 -12.89 8.93
N ASP A 339 -26.75 -13.22 9.92
CA ASP A 339 -25.49 -13.94 9.70
C ASP A 339 -25.72 -15.33 9.10
N LYS A 340 -26.78 -16.03 9.51
CA LYS A 340 -27.16 -17.32 8.93
C LYS A 340 -27.56 -17.20 7.47
N VAL A 341 -28.39 -16.21 7.14
CA VAL A 341 -28.83 -15.96 5.76
C VAL A 341 -27.64 -15.59 4.87
N ILE A 342 -26.70 -14.80 5.38
CA ILE A 342 -25.47 -14.47 4.64
C ILE A 342 -24.62 -15.72 4.44
N ALA A 343 -24.46 -16.57 5.45
CA ALA A 343 -23.70 -17.82 5.34
C ALA A 343 -24.32 -18.76 4.28
N GLU A 344 -25.63 -18.93 4.28
CA GLU A 344 -26.37 -19.73 3.29
C GLU A 344 -26.22 -19.14 1.87
N ASN A 345 -26.31 -17.81 1.73
CA ASN A 345 -26.11 -17.16 0.44
C ASN A 345 -24.67 -17.31 -0.07
N ILE A 346 -23.67 -17.23 0.79
CA ILE A 346 -22.27 -17.51 0.42
C ILE A 346 -22.13 -18.96 -0.05
N GLU A 347 -22.72 -19.91 0.66
CA GLU A 347 -22.70 -21.32 0.27
C GLU A 347 -23.34 -21.52 -1.11
N GLY A 348 -24.51 -20.96 -1.35
CA GLY A 348 -25.24 -21.06 -2.62
C GLY A 348 -24.49 -20.49 -3.82
N ILE A 349 -23.74 -19.39 -3.68
CA ILE A 349 -22.95 -18.85 -4.79
C ILE A 349 -21.75 -19.74 -5.14
N PHE A 350 -21.16 -20.42 -4.16
CA PHE A 350 -20.09 -21.41 -4.43
C PHE A 350 -20.68 -22.68 -5.07
N ASP A 351 -21.85 -23.16 -4.64
CA ASP A 351 -22.54 -24.27 -5.28
C ASP A 351 -22.82 -23.98 -6.75
N ALA A 352 -23.33 -22.79 -7.06
CA ALA A 352 -23.59 -22.36 -8.43
C ALA A 352 -22.29 -22.31 -9.27
N ALA A 353 -21.20 -21.77 -8.70
CA ALA A 353 -19.91 -21.68 -9.38
C ALA A 353 -19.32 -23.09 -9.65
N ILE A 354 -19.42 -24.00 -8.69
CA ILE A 354 -18.96 -25.39 -8.82
C ILE A 354 -19.80 -26.13 -9.88
N ALA A 355 -21.11 -25.98 -9.86
CA ALA A 355 -22.01 -26.58 -10.84
C ALA A 355 -21.68 -26.12 -12.27
N ALA A 356 -21.46 -24.82 -12.45
CA ALA A 356 -21.05 -24.26 -13.75
C ALA A 356 -19.73 -24.86 -14.24
N GLY A 357 -18.75 -25.06 -13.34
CA GLY A 357 -17.47 -25.69 -13.67
C GLY A 357 -17.57 -27.15 -14.09
N LYS A 358 -18.50 -27.91 -13.47
CA LYS A 358 -18.76 -29.33 -13.85
C LYS A 358 -19.41 -29.46 -15.23
N SER A 359 -20.20 -28.49 -15.63
CA SER A 359 -20.86 -28.48 -16.96
C SER A 359 -19.90 -28.13 -18.10
N THR A 360 -18.68 -27.66 -17.81
CA THR A 360 -17.68 -27.24 -18.79
C THR A 360 -16.58 -28.31 -19.00
N GLN A 361 -16.55 -29.35 -18.17
CA GLN A 361 -15.71 -30.54 -18.32
C GLN A 361 -16.41 -31.64 -19.11
#